data_d1f3759bf3c39c8a4b49c4757d674043
#
_entry.id   d1f3759bf3c39c8a4b49c4757d674043
#
_cell.length_a   1.000
_cell.length_b   1.000
_cell.length_c   1.000
_cell.angle_alpha   90.00
_cell.angle_beta   90.00
_cell.angle_gamma   90.00
#
_symmetry.space_group_name_H-M   'P 1'
#
loop_
_entity.id
_entity.type
_entity.pdbx_description
1 polymer ?
#
loop_
_entity_poly.entity_id
_entity_poly.type
_entity_poly.pdbx_seq_one_letter_code
_entity_poly.pdbx_strand_id
1 'polypeptide(L)'
;MRLCAHYLLHVRRRRLAFDPVANFHLRNGASVWRLNWGADLSHNGLSSSFGMMVNYRYVLEDVHSNNQMYLMDGTVPSSQDIQLTAAGKVLVTDRNANVTYMLSWNETE
;
A
#
# COMPACT_ATOMS: atom_id res chain seq x y z
N MET A 1 -7.71 4.75 -5.63
CA MET A 1 -6.44 4.32 -5.00
C MET A 1 -6.42 4.55 -3.51
N ARG A 2 -6.98 5.65 -3.04
CA ARG A 2 -7.03 5.95 -1.60
C ARG A 2 -7.73 4.86 -0.80
N LEU A 3 -8.90 4.40 -1.23
CA LEU A 3 -9.62 3.33 -0.53
C LEU A 3 -8.82 2.03 -0.49
N CYS A 4 -8.17 1.68 -1.59
CA CYS A 4 -7.35 0.47 -1.65
C CYS A 4 -6.16 0.58 -0.71
N ALA A 5 -5.46 1.72 -0.70
CA ALA A 5 -4.35 1.95 0.21
C ALA A 5 -4.82 1.93 1.67
N HIS A 6 -5.93 2.60 1.96
CA HIS A 6 -6.52 2.59 3.30
C HIS A 6 -6.88 1.17 3.74
N TYR A 7 -7.51 0.40 2.85
CA TYR A 7 -7.88 -0.98 3.14
C TYR A 7 -6.64 -1.81 3.52
N LEU A 8 -5.57 -1.72 2.74
CA LEU A 8 -4.36 -2.50 3.00
C LEU A 8 -3.66 -2.10 4.29
N LEU A 9 -3.60 -0.80 4.58
CA LEU A 9 -2.85 -0.30 5.73
C LEU A 9 -3.65 -0.31 7.03
N HIS A 10 -4.94 -0.05 6.97
CA HIS A 10 -5.71 0.29 8.16
C HIS A 10 -6.88 -0.62 8.46
N VAL A 11 -7.43 -1.37 7.51
CA VAL A 11 -8.50 -2.30 7.78
C VAL A 11 -7.91 -3.59 8.35
N ARG A 12 -8.30 -3.91 9.58
CA ARG A 12 -7.71 -4.99 10.36
C ARG A 12 -8.73 -6.05 10.72
N ARG A 13 -8.25 -7.28 10.82
CA ARG A 13 -8.95 -8.35 11.53
C ARG A 13 -8.13 -8.65 12.77
N ARG A 14 -8.64 -8.24 13.93
CA ARG A 14 -7.88 -8.18 15.18
C ARG A 14 -6.71 -7.20 15.02
N ARG A 15 -5.46 -7.67 15.02
CA ARG A 15 -4.28 -6.81 14.89
C ARG A 15 -3.58 -6.96 13.53
N LEU A 16 -4.09 -7.86 12.69
CA LEU A 16 -3.46 -8.20 11.42
C LEU A 16 -4.24 -7.59 10.26
N ALA A 17 -3.60 -7.46 9.10
CA ALA A 17 -4.27 -6.97 7.91
C ALA A 17 -5.47 -7.84 7.57
N PHE A 18 -6.58 -7.21 7.22
CA PHE A 18 -7.80 -7.93 6.86
C PHE A 18 -7.61 -8.70 5.55
N ASP A 19 -6.88 -8.12 4.59
CA ASP A 19 -6.64 -8.76 3.30
C ASP A 19 -5.72 -9.97 3.47
N PRO A 20 -6.13 -11.18 3.04
CA PRO A 20 -5.32 -12.38 3.25
C PRO A 20 -3.99 -12.37 2.50
N VAL A 21 -3.95 -11.79 1.29
CA VAL A 21 -2.73 -11.71 0.50
C VAL A 21 -1.74 -10.75 1.16
N ALA A 22 -2.23 -9.59 1.59
CA ALA A 22 -1.41 -8.63 2.34
C ALA A 22 -0.86 -9.28 3.61
N ASN A 23 -1.71 -9.96 4.38
CA ASN A 23 -1.28 -10.64 5.60
C ASN A 23 -0.16 -11.66 5.33
N PHE A 24 -0.28 -12.42 4.25
CA PHE A 24 0.77 -13.39 3.87
C PHE A 24 2.11 -12.70 3.64
N HIS A 25 2.15 -11.64 2.83
CA HIS A 25 3.40 -10.95 2.51
C HIS A 25 3.97 -10.20 3.72
N LEU A 26 3.12 -9.54 4.49
CA LEU A 26 3.56 -8.76 5.65
C LEU A 26 4.12 -9.66 6.75
N ARG A 27 3.53 -10.82 6.97
CA ARG A 27 4.06 -11.80 7.92
C ARG A 27 5.44 -12.31 7.51
N ASN A 28 5.73 -12.32 6.22
CA ASN A 28 7.03 -12.75 5.69
C ASN A 28 8.04 -11.60 5.58
N GLY A 29 7.73 -10.43 6.12
CA GLY A 29 8.66 -9.31 6.21
C GLY A 29 8.68 -8.38 5.01
N ALA A 30 7.67 -8.44 4.15
CA ALA A 30 7.53 -7.50 3.05
C ALA A 30 6.96 -6.16 3.50
N SER A 31 7.09 -5.16 2.65
CA SER A 31 6.38 -3.90 2.77
C SER A 31 5.39 -3.74 1.62
N VAL A 32 4.32 -2.98 1.84
CA VAL A 32 3.40 -2.55 0.78
C VAL A 32 4.11 -1.45 0.02
N TRP A 33 4.47 -1.71 -1.23
CA TRP A 33 5.36 -0.82 -1.95
C TRP A 33 4.64 0.06 -2.95
N ARG A 34 3.75 -0.51 -3.76
CA ARG A 34 3.12 0.23 -4.86
C ARG A 34 1.75 -0.35 -5.19
N LEU A 35 0.81 0.53 -5.51
CA LEU A 35 -0.47 0.17 -6.11
C LEU A 35 -0.39 0.40 -7.61
N ASN A 36 -0.88 -0.57 -8.38
CA ASN A 36 -0.88 -0.51 -9.83
C ASN A 36 -2.31 -0.61 -10.33
N TRP A 37 -2.83 0.51 -10.85
CA TRP A 37 -4.17 0.54 -11.41
C TRP A 37 -4.16 0.02 -12.82
N GLY A 38 -5.11 -0.86 -13.16
CA GLY A 38 -5.23 -1.43 -14.48
C GLY A 38 -4.20 -2.51 -14.80
N ALA A 39 -3.42 -2.99 -13.82
CA ALA A 39 -2.40 -4.00 -14.04
C ALA A 39 -2.98 -5.36 -14.40
N ASP A 40 -4.21 -5.66 -13.95
CA ASP A 40 -4.93 -6.88 -14.31
C ASP A 40 -6.32 -6.49 -14.82
N LEU A 41 -6.43 -6.35 -16.14
CA LEU A 41 -7.69 -6.00 -16.82
C LEU A 41 -8.45 -7.23 -17.30
N SER A 42 -8.04 -8.44 -16.91
CA SER A 42 -8.79 -9.65 -17.19
C SER A 42 -10.14 -9.61 -16.47
N HIS A 43 -11.09 -10.44 -16.91
CA HIS A 43 -12.39 -10.52 -16.27
C HIS A 43 -12.27 -10.83 -14.78
N ASN A 44 -11.40 -11.76 -14.42
CA ASN A 44 -11.17 -12.13 -13.01
C ASN A 44 -10.51 -10.97 -12.23
N GLY A 45 -9.53 -10.29 -12.82
CA GLY A 45 -8.87 -9.16 -12.19
C GLY A 45 -9.83 -8.02 -11.91
N LEU A 46 -10.64 -7.65 -12.90
CA LEU A 46 -11.63 -6.58 -12.74
C LEU A 46 -12.71 -6.92 -11.72
N SER A 47 -13.19 -8.17 -11.71
CA SER A 47 -14.27 -8.57 -10.80
C SER A 47 -13.78 -8.78 -9.36
N SER A 48 -12.54 -9.18 -9.15
CA SER A 48 -12.01 -9.47 -7.81
C SER A 48 -11.25 -8.31 -7.18
N SER A 49 -10.67 -7.40 -7.96
CA SER A 49 -9.82 -6.33 -7.45
C SER A 49 -10.07 -4.96 -8.08
N PHE A 50 -11.08 -4.84 -8.93
CA PHE A 50 -11.37 -3.62 -9.69
C PHE A 50 -10.17 -3.16 -10.52
N GLY A 51 -9.33 -4.11 -10.99
CA GLY A 51 -8.13 -3.81 -11.73
C GLY A 51 -6.95 -3.30 -10.91
N MET A 52 -7.05 -3.31 -9.57
CA MET A 52 -5.97 -2.89 -8.69
C MET A 52 -5.07 -4.06 -8.36
N MET A 53 -3.77 -3.84 -8.51
CA MET A 53 -2.74 -4.80 -8.12
C MET A 53 -1.76 -4.14 -7.15
N VAL A 54 -1.18 -4.95 -6.27
CA VAL A 54 -0.27 -4.47 -5.24
C VAL A 54 1.10 -5.08 -5.46
N ASN A 55 2.13 -4.24 -5.44
CA ASN A 55 3.51 -4.72 -5.36
C ASN A 55 3.96 -4.73 -3.91
N TYR A 56 4.44 -5.89 -3.47
CA TYR A 56 5.10 -6.03 -2.18
C TYR A 56 6.61 -6.06 -2.41
N ARG A 57 7.35 -5.41 -1.53
CA ARG A 57 8.80 -5.35 -1.64
C ARG A 57 9.44 -6.11 -0.50
N TYR A 58 10.37 -6.97 -0.84
CA TYR A 58 11.22 -7.67 0.13
C TYR A 58 12.63 -7.09 0.06
N VAL A 59 13.09 -6.49 1.13
CA VAL A 59 14.47 -6.02 1.28
C VAL A 59 15.09 -6.87 2.37
N LEU A 60 16.11 -7.62 2.03
CA LEU A 60 16.66 -8.66 2.91
C LEU A 60 17.05 -8.12 4.29
N GLU A 61 17.66 -6.92 4.34
CA GLU A 61 18.05 -6.29 5.60
C GLU A 61 16.85 -5.88 6.46
N ASP A 62 15.68 -5.69 5.86
CA ASP A 62 14.50 -5.19 6.56
C ASP A 62 13.48 -6.28 6.90
N VAL A 63 13.68 -7.50 6.40
CA VAL A 63 12.69 -8.59 6.57
C VAL A 63 12.39 -8.83 8.04
N HIS A 64 13.40 -8.92 8.87
CA HIS A 64 13.21 -9.20 10.30
C HIS A 64 12.51 -8.04 11.00
N SER A 65 12.95 -6.81 10.79
CA SER A 65 12.35 -5.64 11.43
C SER A 65 10.92 -5.40 10.93
N ASN A 66 10.65 -5.61 9.65
CA ASN A 66 9.29 -5.51 9.10
C ASN A 66 8.36 -6.56 9.70
N ASN A 67 8.82 -7.80 9.82
CA ASN A 67 8.05 -8.87 10.45
C ASN A 67 7.72 -8.52 11.90
N GLN A 68 8.70 -8.05 12.67
CA GLN A 68 8.51 -7.62 14.06
C GLN A 68 7.52 -6.47 14.15
N MET A 69 7.68 -5.46 13.32
CA MET A 69 6.80 -4.30 13.30
C MET A 69 5.35 -4.71 13.04
N TYR A 70 5.15 -5.59 12.08
CA TYR A 70 3.81 -6.06 11.72
C TYR A 70 3.20 -6.93 12.83
N LEU A 71 3.92 -7.94 13.30
CA LEU A 71 3.36 -8.92 14.24
C LEU A 71 3.27 -8.38 15.67
N MET A 72 4.24 -7.57 16.10
CA MET A 72 4.31 -7.08 17.48
C MET A 72 3.60 -5.74 17.66
N ASP A 73 3.79 -4.82 16.73
CA ASP A 73 3.27 -3.46 16.85
C ASP A 73 1.97 -3.25 16.07
N GLY A 74 1.60 -4.17 15.18
CA GLY A 74 0.42 -4.03 14.33
C GLY A 74 0.58 -2.95 13.26
N THR A 75 1.81 -2.55 12.95
CA THR A 75 2.10 -1.55 11.94
C THR A 75 2.41 -2.21 10.62
N VAL A 76 1.80 -1.73 9.53
CA VAL A 76 2.08 -2.23 8.18
C VAL A 76 3.24 -1.48 7.58
N PRO A 77 4.39 -2.14 7.33
CA PRO A 77 5.48 -1.52 6.60
C PRO A 77 5.02 -1.13 5.20
N SER A 78 5.27 0.11 4.80
CA SER A 78 4.78 0.63 3.53
C SER A 78 5.65 1.78 3.05
N SER A 79 5.64 2.00 1.73
CA SER A 79 6.33 3.14 1.15
C SER A 79 5.66 4.45 1.54
N GLN A 80 6.39 5.55 1.45
CA GLN A 80 5.84 6.88 1.68
C GLN A 80 4.69 7.18 0.70
N ASP A 81 4.82 6.78 -0.55
CA ASP A 81 3.78 7.00 -1.55
C ASP A 81 2.46 6.33 -1.18
N ILE A 82 2.52 5.09 -0.68
CA ILE A 82 1.33 4.36 -0.22
C ILE A 82 0.70 5.06 0.98
N GLN A 83 1.50 5.50 1.94
CA GLN A 83 1.00 6.20 3.12
C GLN A 83 0.32 7.51 2.75
N LEU A 84 0.91 8.28 1.85
CA LEU A 84 0.33 9.52 1.36
C LEU A 84 -0.96 9.27 0.60
N THR A 85 -1.00 8.23 -0.23
CA THR A 85 -2.21 7.85 -0.97
C THR A 85 -3.34 7.51 -0.01
N ALA A 86 -3.07 6.74 1.03
CA ALA A 86 -4.07 6.39 2.04
C ALA A 86 -4.59 7.63 2.79
N ALA A 87 -3.76 8.64 2.96
CA ALA A 87 -4.13 9.90 3.60
C ALA A 87 -4.81 10.89 2.64
N GLY A 88 -4.99 10.52 1.36
CA GLY A 88 -5.57 11.41 0.36
C GLY A 88 -4.60 12.47 -0.14
N LYS A 89 -3.31 12.14 -0.19
CA LYS A 89 -2.25 13.03 -0.62
C LYS A 89 -1.40 12.39 -1.71
N VAL A 90 -0.80 13.20 -2.56
CA VAL A 90 0.13 12.73 -3.58
C VAL A 90 1.31 13.70 -3.68
N LEU A 91 2.51 13.13 -3.84
CA LEU A 91 3.70 13.91 -4.15
C LEU A 91 3.84 14.02 -5.66
N VAL A 92 3.95 15.25 -6.14
CA VAL A 92 4.20 15.53 -7.56
C VAL A 92 5.56 16.21 -7.65
N THR A 93 6.45 15.61 -8.42
CA THR A 93 7.79 16.16 -8.63
C THR A 93 7.90 16.73 -10.03
N ASP A 94 8.17 18.02 -10.11
CA ASP A 94 8.54 18.67 -11.36
C ASP A 94 10.06 18.59 -11.50
N ARG A 95 10.50 17.71 -12.37
CA ARG A 95 11.94 17.48 -12.58
C ARG A 95 12.64 18.65 -13.23
N ASN A 96 11.90 19.42 -14.05
CA ASN A 96 12.49 20.60 -14.73
C ASN A 96 12.73 21.74 -13.76
N ALA A 97 11.79 21.96 -12.84
CA ALA A 97 11.90 23.00 -11.82
C ALA A 97 12.62 22.52 -10.56
N ASN A 98 12.91 21.21 -10.46
CA ASN A 98 13.50 20.59 -9.26
C ASN A 98 12.68 20.90 -8.00
N VAL A 99 11.37 20.86 -8.13
CA VAL A 99 10.44 21.16 -7.04
C VAL A 99 9.49 19.97 -6.85
N THR A 100 9.22 19.62 -5.60
CA THR A 100 8.26 18.59 -5.24
C THR A 100 7.11 19.24 -4.49
N TYR A 101 5.88 18.93 -4.92
CA TYR A 101 4.65 19.41 -4.31
C TYR A 101 3.92 18.28 -3.62
N MET A 102 3.23 18.61 -2.54
CA MET A 102 2.27 17.71 -1.92
C MET A 102 0.86 18.23 -2.25
N LEU A 103 0.07 17.39 -2.93
CA LEU A 103 -1.32 17.67 -3.23
C LEU A 103 -2.21 16.83 -2.33
N SER A 104 -3.30 17.43 -1.86
CA SER A 104 -4.33 16.73 -1.09
C SER A 104 -5.62 16.73 -1.88
N TRP A 105 -6.39 15.63 -1.76
CA TRP A 105 -7.71 15.57 -2.38
C TRP A 105 -8.70 14.89 -1.44
N ASN A 106 -9.98 15.19 -1.65
CA ASN A 106 -11.08 14.51 -0.98
C ASN A 106 -11.79 13.65 -2.02
N GLU A 107 -11.89 12.37 -1.74
CA GLU A 107 -12.69 11.47 -2.53
C GLU A 107 -14.07 11.35 -1.89
N THR A 108 -15.10 11.63 -2.69
CA THR A 108 -16.49 11.38 -2.29
C THR A 108 -16.84 9.97 -2.73
N GLU A 109 -16.98 9.09 -1.81
CA GLU A 109 -17.19 7.67 -2.07
C GLU A 109 -18.61 7.24 -1.79
#